data_e51700dbab3ba7bc122d4b2f343bf1ba
#
_entry.id   e51700dbab3ba7bc122d4b2f343bf1ba
#
_cell.length_a   1.000
_cell.length_b   1.000
_cell.length_c   1.000
_cell.angle_alpha   90.00
_cell.angle_beta   90.00
_cell.angle_gamma   90.00
#
_symmetry.space_group_name_H-M   'P 1'
#
loop_
_entity.id
_entity.type
_entity.pdbx_description
1 polymer ?
#
loop_
_entity_poly.entity_id
_entity_poly.type
_entity_poly.pdbx_seq_one_letter_code
_entity_poly.pdbx_strand_id
1 'polypeptide(L)'
;MNDSAFARTRENISEFGNNAKAAKLLRDAMGALVKNAKDSRTSNRLMQLFNKVKNLDTVSPRGQRKISIALEDPVAKNFLQKFDFNKRAQLSNVLRRTFDLDPSAGTFGITAFVPAQDLLKPDGATHATVIYAALGLDFDTAESDLVQALPVNFALDNVPQELSLSLDLPDT
;
A
#
# COMPACT_ATOMS: atom_id res chain seq x y z
N MET A 1 -35.13 -12.00 14.06
CA MET A 1 -34.79 -13.37 13.62
C MET A 1 -33.39 -13.70 14.11
N ASN A 2 -33.28 -14.41 15.24
CA ASN A 2 -32.01 -14.85 15.85
C ASN A 2 -31.84 -16.38 15.75
N ASP A 3 -32.12 -16.96 14.59
CA ASP A 3 -31.96 -18.39 14.39
C ASP A 3 -30.46 -18.75 14.43
N SER A 4 -30.08 -19.70 15.30
CA SER A 4 -28.73 -20.18 15.49
C SER A 4 -28.15 -20.82 14.23
N ALA A 5 -28.99 -21.37 13.35
CA ALA A 5 -28.59 -21.93 12.07
C ALA A 5 -27.89 -20.92 11.15
N PHE A 6 -28.20 -19.63 11.29
CA PHE A 6 -27.59 -18.56 10.49
C PHE A 6 -26.50 -17.76 11.22
N ALA A 7 -26.09 -18.16 12.42
CA ALA A 7 -25.07 -17.44 13.19
C ALA A 7 -23.78 -17.27 12.39
N ARG A 8 -23.25 -18.32 11.79
CA ARG A 8 -22.02 -18.28 10.98
C ARG A 8 -22.16 -17.41 9.73
N THR A 9 -23.34 -17.38 9.12
CA THR A 9 -23.59 -16.52 7.95
C THR A 9 -23.55 -15.06 8.35
N ARG A 10 -24.17 -14.70 9.49
CA ARG A 10 -24.13 -13.33 10.03
C ARG A 10 -22.71 -12.89 10.39
N GLU A 11 -21.93 -13.76 11.05
CA GLU A 11 -20.53 -13.52 11.37
C GLU A 11 -19.70 -13.23 10.12
N ASN A 12 -19.83 -14.06 9.09
CA ASN A 12 -19.12 -13.89 7.83
C ASN A 12 -19.53 -12.59 7.11
N ILE A 13 -20.82 -12.24 7.10
CA ILE A 13 -21.33 -10.98 6.51
C ILE A 13 -20.77 -9.78 7.26
N SER A 14 -20.76 -9.83 8.60
CA SER A 14 -20.21 -8.76 9.43
C SER A 14 -18.73 -8.53 9.12
N GLU A 15 -17.92 -9.59 9.16
CA GLU A 15 -16.47 -9.50 8.85
C GLU A 15 -16.20 -9.03 7.43
N PHE A 16 -17.00 -9.50 6.45
CA PHE A 16 -16.87 -9.05 5.07
C PHE A 16 -17.15 -7.53 4.95
N GLY A 17 -18.19 -7.05 5.64
CA GLY A 17 -18.51 -5.63 5.69
C GLY A 17 -17.40 -4.79 6.33
N ASN A 18 -16.78 -5.28 7.40
CA ASN A 18 -15.66 -4.60 8.05
C ASN A 18 -14.42 -4.55 7.15
N ASN A 19 -14.11 -5.65 6.46
CA ASN A 19 -13.01 -5.69 5.49
C ASN A 19 -13.24 -4.72 4.32
N ALA A 20 -14.49 -4.59 3.84
CA ALA A 20 -14.82 -3.65 2.77
C ALA A 20 -14.64 -2.20 3.21
N LYS A 21 -15.01 -1.88 4.46
CA LYS A 21 -14.80 -0.55 5.05
C LYS A 21 -13.30 -0.26 5.17
N ALA A 22 -12.50 -1.19 5.69
CA ALA A 22 -11.06 -1.03 5.83
C ALA A 22 -10.37 -0.84 4.46
N ALA A 23 -10.75 -1.64 3.46
CA ALA A 23 -10.22 -1.52 2.10
C ALA A 23 -10.61 -0.18 1.45
N LYS A 24 -11.82 0.30 1.71
CA LYS A 24 -12.26 1.63 1.24
C LYS A 24 -11.47 2.72 1.92
N LEU A 25 -11.36 2.66 3.25
CA LEU A 25 -10.65 3.65 4.06
C LEU A 25 -9.20 3.82 3.58
N LEU A 26 -8.46 2.72 3.41
CA LEU A 26 -7.08 2.77 2.88
C LEU A 26 -7.02 3.45 1.51
N ARG A 27 -7.93 3.11 0.59
CA ARG A 27 -7.92 3.74 -0.75
C ARG A 27 -8.27 5.23 -0.69
N ASP A 28 -9.22 5.60 0.15
CA ASP A 28 -9.66 6.99 0.30
C ASP A 28 -8.54 7.83 0.93
N ALA A 29 -7.87 7.31 1.95
CA ALA A 29 -6.73 7.95 2.60
C ALA A 29 -5.54 8.16 1.65
N MET A 30 -5.25 7.20 0.77
CA MET A 30 -4.20 7.33 -0.25
C MET A 30 -4.60 8.20 -1.46
N GLY A 31 -5.90 8.43 -1.68
CA GLY A 31 -6.42 9.38 -2.66
C GLY A 31 -5.88 9.23 -4.08
N ALA A 32 -5.21 10.27 -4.55
CA ALA A 32 -4.66 10.34 -5.92
C ALA A 32 -3.56 9.31 -6.18
N LEU A 33 -2.76 8.93 -5.16
CA LEU A 33 -1.69 7.95 -5.30
C LEU A 33 -2.23 6.60 -5.79
N VAL A 34 -3.28 6.08 -5.14
CA VAL A 34 -3.92 4.83 -5.57
C VAL A 34 -4.61 5.00 -6.93
N LYS A 35 -5.26 6.14 -7.17
CA LYS A 35 -5.95 6.40 -8.43
C LYS A 35 -5.00 6.32 -9.62
N ASN A 36 -3.77 6.80 -9.47
CA ASN A 36 -2.76 6.80 -10.51
C ASN A 36 -2.05 5.43 -10.65
N ALA A 37 -1.85 4.71 -9.54
CA ALA A 37 -1.10 3.46 -9.52
C ALA A 37 -1.93 2.21 -9.84
N LYS A 38 -3.22 2.18 -9.49
CA LYS A 38 -4.06 0.99 -9.49
C LYS A 38 -4.32 0.38 -10.87
N ASP A 39 -4.45 -0.94 -10.90
CA ASP A 39 -5.10 -1.68 -11.98
C ASP A 39 -6.61 -1.92 -11.73
N SER A 40 -7.31 -2.51 -12.68
CA SER A 40 -8.76 -2.77 -12.60
C SER A 40 -9.16 -3.77 -11.49
N ARG A 41 -8.21 -4.58 -10.97
CA ARG A 41 -8.46 -5.62 -9.96
C ARG A 41 -7.95 -5.26 -8.56
N THR A 42 -7.37 -4.09 -8.38
CA THR A 42 -6.77 -3.64 -7.12
C THR A 42 -7.75 -3.73 -5.96
N SER A 43 -9.00 -3.27 -6.13
CA SER A 43 -10.03 -3.33 -5.08
C SER A 43 -10.33 -4.76 -4.63
N ASN A 44 -10.45 -5.70 -5.58
CA ASN A 44 -10.72 -7.11 -5.25
C ASN A 44 -9.53 -7.75 -4.53
N ARG A 45 -8.29 -7.44 -4.96
CA ARG A 45 -7.08 -7.96 -4.30
C ARG A 45 -6.92 -7.38 -2.90
N LEU A 46 -7.24 -6.12 -2.71
CA LEU A 46 -7.20 -5.48 -1.40
C LEU A 46 -8.23 -6.11 -0.44
N MET A 47 -9.43 -6.42 -0.93
CA MET A 47 -10.42 -7.18 -0.15
C MET A 47 -9.92 -8.57 0.24
N GLN A 48 -9.27 -9.28 -0.67
CA GLN A 48 -8.66 -10.59 -0.38
C GLN A 48 -7.52 -10.47 0.63
N LEU A 49 -6.71 -9.41 0.54
CA LEU A 49 -5.66 -9.11 1.50
C LEU A 49 -6.24 -8.91 2.90
N PHE A 50 -7.20 -8.00 3.06
CA PHE A 50 -7.82 -7.75 4.37
C PHE A 50 -8.57 -8.96 4.91
N ASN A 51 -9.11 -9.82 4.04
CA ASN A 51 -9.68 -11.09 4.48
C ASN A 51 -8.63 -12.05 5.07
N LYS A 52 -7.37 -12.02 4.57
CA LYS A 52 -6.26 -12.76 5.17
C LYS A 52 -5.80 -12.10 6.47
N VAL A 53 -5.61 -10.78 6.46
CA VAL A 53 -5.15 -9.99 7.62
C VAL A 53 -6.09 -10.19 8.80
N LYS A 54 -7.40 -10.02 8.64
CA LYS A 54 -8.35 -10.17 9.75
C LYS A 54 -8.28 -11.53 10.46
N ASN A 55 -7.89 -12.59 9.73
CA ASN A 55 -7.80 -13.93 10.32
C ASN A 55 -6.64 -14.06 11.33
N LEU A 56 -5.72 -13.08 11.35
CA LEU A 56 -4.65 -12.98 12.33
C LEU A 56 -5.10 -12.31 13.64
N ASP A 57 -6.29 -11.70 13.66
CA ASP A 57 -6.92 -11.32 14.91
C ASP A 57 -7.43 -12.57 15.62
N THR A 58 -6.66 -13.02 16.60
CA THR A 58 -6.97 -14.18 17.47
C THR A 58 -7.60 -13.79 18.79
N VAL A 59 -7.75 -12.47 19.03
CA VAL A 59 -8.26 -11.90 20.29
C VAL A 59 -9.76 -11.69 20.20
N SER A 60 -10.23 -11.12 19.08
CA SER A 60 -11.65 -10.83 18.90
C SER A 60 -12.47 -12.07 18.58
N PRO A 61 -13.70 -12.18 19.09
CA PRO A 61 -14.59 -13.27 18.72
C PRO A 61 -14.92 -13.21 17.23
N ARG A 62 -15.20 -14.39 16.67
CA ARG A 62 -15.59 -14.49 15.25
C ARG A 62 -16.80 -13.61 14.95
N GLY A 63 -16.80 -12.94 13.82
CA GLY A 63 -17.80 -11.94 13.43
C GLY A 63 -17.47 -10.52 13.88
N GLN A 64 -16.50 -10.35 14.79
CA GLN A 64 -16.07 -9.05 15.33
C GLN A 64 -14.58 -8.77 15.13
N ARG A 65 -13.88 -9.58 14.32
CA ARG A 65 -12.45 -9.42 14.07
C ARG A 65 -12.15 -8.07 13.44
N LYS A 66 -11.06 -7.47 13.92
CA LYS A 66 -10.62 -6.12 13.55
C LYS A 66 -9.29 -6.15 12.81
N ILE A 67 -9.16 -5.28 11.82
CA ILE A 67 -7.91 -5.09 11.09
C ILE A 67 -6.85 -4.44 11.99
N SER A 68 -7.23 -3.47 12.84
CA SER A 68 -6.34 -2.80 13.79
C SER A 68 -5.62 -3.79 14.70
N ILE A 69 -6.35 -4.73 15.32
CA ILE A 69 -5.81 -5.76 16.18
C ILE A 69 -4.93 -6.75 15.38
N ALA A 70 -5.40 -7.17 14.20
CA ALA A 70 -4.64 -8.08 13.36
C ALA A 70 -3.29 -7.50 12.92
N LEU A 71 -3.19 -6.17 12.76
CA LEU A 71 -1.96 -5.48 12.35
C LEU A 71 -0.90 -5.39 13.47
N GLU A 72 -1.22 -5.79 14.70
CA GLU A 72 -0.21 -5.98 15.75
C GLU A 72 0.70 -7.17 15.41
N ASP A 73 0.19 -8.16 14.64
CA ASP A 73 0.96 -9.30 14.18
C ASP A 73 1.92 -8.88 13.03
N PRO A 74 3.24 -9.17 13.15
CA PRO A 74 4.22 -8.90 12.10
C PRO A 74 3.89 -9.54 10.76
N VAL A 75 3.20 -10.70 10.75
CA VAL A 75 2.77 -11.38 9.52
C VAL A 75 1.75 -10.55 8.77
N ALA A 76 0.82 -9.89 9.48
CA ALA A 76 -0.16 -9.00 8.88
C ALA A 76 0.50 -7.78 8.23
N LYS A 77 1.50 -7.18 8.90
CA LYS A 77 2.30 -6.08 8.36
C LYS A 77 3.03 -6.49 7.08
N ASN A 78 3.64 -7.69 7.07
CA ASN A 78 4.33 -8.22 5.89
C ASN A 78 3.38 -8.45 4.70
N PHE A 79 2.11 -8.81 4.94
CA PHE A 79 1.12 -8.89 3.86
C PHE A 79 0.84 -7.52 3.22
N LEU A 80 0.78 -6.45 4.01
CA LEU A 80 0.61 -5.08 3.49
C LEU A 80 1.85 -4.61 2.74
N GLN A 81 3.05 -4.83 3.28
CA GLN A 81 4.31 -4.46 2.64
C GLN A 81 4.50 -5.08 1.24
N LYS A 82 3.96 -6.28 1.03
CA LYS A 82 4.04 -7.01 -0.24
C LYS A 82 2.87 -6.75 -1.19
N PHE A 83 2.02 -5.77 -0.88
CA PHE A 83 0.87 -5.48 -1.71
C PHE A 83 1.19 -4.53 -2.85
N ASP A 84 1.10 -5.01 -4.08
CA ASP A 84 1.22 -4.21 -5.28
C ASP A 84 -0.14 -3.65 -5.70
N PHE A 85 -0.26 -2.33 -5.81
CA PHE A 85 -1.46 -1.69 -6.34
C PHE A 85 -1.67 -1.96 -7.83
N ASN A 86 -0.59 -2.28 -8.54
CA ASN A 86 -0.63 -2.65 -9.96
C ASN A 86 0.17 -3.93 -10.20
N LYS A 87 -0.50 -5.05 -10.45
CA LYS A 87 0.18 -6.31 -10.75
C LYS A 87 0.87 -6.37 -12.11
N ARG A 88 0.51 -5.47 -13.03
CA ARG A 88 1.13 -5.41 -14.35
C ARG A 88 2.41 -4.56 -14.36
N ALA A 89 2.56 -3.71 -13.34
CA ALA A 89 3.70 -2.84 -13.15
C ALA A 89 4.13 -2.89 -11.67
N GLN A 90 4.59 -4.06 -11.22
CA GLN A 90 5.15 -4.22 -9.89
C GLN A 90 6.49 -3.49 -9.84
N LEU A 91 6.78 -2.81 -8.74
CA LEU A 91 8.02 -2.04 -8.60
C LEU A 91 9.26 -2.90 -8.88
N SER A 92 9.29 -4.14 -8.37
CA SER A 92 10.39 -5.09 -8.60
C SER A 92 10.60 -5.49 -10.06
N ASN A 93 9.57 -5.35 -10.91
CA ASN A 93 9.67 -5.63 -12.34
C ASN A 93 9.97 -4.37 -13.15
N VAL A 94 9.50 -3.21 -12.68
CA VAL A 94 9.69 -1.93 -13.37
C VAL A 94 11.05 -1.33 -13.06
N LEU A 95 11.47 -1.36 -11.79
CA LEU A 95 12.78 -0.87 -11.35
C LEU A 95 13.75 -2.05 -11.24
N ARG A 96 14.76 -2.07 -12.11
CA ARG A 96 15.82 -3.09 -12.19
C ARG A 96 17.06 -2.73 -11.37
N ARG A 97 16.92 -1.75 -10.49
CA ARG A 97 17.99 -1.25 -9.62
C ARG A 97 17.59 -1.43 -8.17
N THR A 98 18.55 -1.69 -7.32
CA THR A 98 18.32 -1.66 -5.85
C THR A 98 18.08 -0.23 -5.40
N PHE A 99 17.27 -0.08 -4.39
CA PHE A 99 17.00 1.18 -3.73
C PHE A 99 17.16 1.03 -2.21
N ASP A 100 17.48 2.12 -1.57
CA ASP A 100 17.54 2.23 -0.12
C ASP A 100 16.24 2.87 0.37
N LEU A 101 15.63 2.25 1.37
CA LEU A 101 14.39 2.74 2.00
C LEU A 101 14.54 2.68 3.51
N ASP A 102 14.51 3.82 4.17
CA ASP A 102 14.41 3.91 5.62
C ASP A 102 13.08 4.57 6.01
N PRO A 103 12.08 3.76 6.40
CA PRO A 103 10.77 4.29 6.80
C PRO A 103 10.83 5.13 8.07
N SER A 104 11.81 4.91 8.96
CA SER A 104 11.95 5.64 10.22
C SER A 104 12.54 7.02 10.00
N ALA A 105 13.50 7.14 9.09
CA ALA A 105 14.04 8.42 8.66
C ALA A 105 13.20 9.10 7.57
N GLY A 106 12.20 8.41 7.02
CA GLY A 106 11.39 8.91 5.92
C GLY A 106 12.18 9.12 4.63
N THR A 107 13.22 8.30 4.36
CA THR A 107 14.09 8.49 3.20
C THR A 107 13.97 7.36 2.19
N PHE A 108 14.07 7.72 0.91
CA PHE A 108 14.14 6.81 -0.22
C PHE A 108 15.25 7.26 -1.17
N GLY A 109 16.12 6.33 -1.61
CA GLY A 109 17.22 6.66 -2.50
C GLY A 109 17.56 5.58 -3.50
N ILE A 110 18.06 6.00 -4.67
CA ILE A 110 18.66 5.11 -5.68
C ILE A 110 19.98 5.72 -6.12
N THR A 111 21.08 4.99 -5.89
CA THR A 111 22.42 5.39 -6.28
C THR A 111 22.79 4.87 -7.66
N ALA A 112 23.61 5.63 -8.39
CA ALA A 112 24.12 5.26 -9.73
C ALA A 112 23.00 4.80 -10.68
N PHE A 113 21.89 5.51 -10.69
CA PHE A 113 20.67 5.23 -11.45
C PHE A 113 20.80 5.71 -12.89
N VAL A 114 20.59 4.82 -13.86
CA VAL A 114 20.56 5.15 -15.29
C VAL A 114 19.15 4.88 -15.83
N PRO A 115 18.28 5.89 -15.94
CA PRO A 115 16.84 5.72 -16.19
C PRO A 115 16.51 4.83 -17.41
N ALA A 116 17.22 5.00 -18.52
CA ALA A 116 16.97 4.23 -19.75
C ALA A 116 17.26 2.74 -19.60
N GLN A 117 18.18 2.36 -18.70
CA GLN A 117 18.64 0.99 -18.48
C GLN A 117 17.93 0.33 -17.29
N ASP A 118 17.73 1.11 -16.22
CA ASP A 118 17.25 0.60 -14.94
C ASP A 118 15.72 0.60 -14.82
N LEU A 119 15.01 1.26 -15.77
CA LEU A 119 13.54 1.25 -15.78
C LEU A 119 12.97 0.50 -16.98
N LEU A 120 12.02 -0.39 -16.70
CA LEU A 120 11.14 -0.93 -17.74
C LEU A 120 10.09 0.12 -18.07
N LYS A 121 10.10 0.63 -19.28
CA LYS A 121 9.23 1.71 -19.72
C LYS A 121 8.31 1.29 -20.86
N PRO A 122 7.10 1.89 -20.98
CA PRO A 122 6.27 1.75 -22.17
C PRO A 122 6.94 2.37 -23.40
N ASP A 123 6.59 1.86 -24.58
CA ASP A 123 7.04 2.45 -25.83
C ASP A 123 6.64 3.92 -25.95
N GLY A 124 7.58 4.75 -26.39
CA GLY A 124 7.37 6.19 -26.53
C GLY A 124 7.46 7.01 -25.24
N ALA A 125 7.63 6.39 -24.09
CA ALA A 125 7.85 7.12 -22.84
C ALA A 125 9.20 7.84 -22.85
N THR A 126 9.19 9.14 -22.58
CA THR A 126 10.39 10.01 -22.56
C THR A 126 10.78 10.46 -21.17
N HIS A 127 9.84 10.44 -20.22
CA HIS A 127 10.04 10.85 -18.83
C HIS A 127 9.39 9.88 -17.86
N ALA A 128 9.89 9.86 -16.64
CA ALA A 128 9.26 9.19 -15.51
C ALA A 128 9.18 10.13 -14.30
N THR A 129 8.24 9.83 -13.41
CA THR A 129 8.10 10.55 -12.14
C THR A 129 8.09 9.54 -11.01
N VAL A 130 8.96 9.74 -10.02
CA VAL A 130 8.93 9.00 -8.77
C VAL A 130 8.16 9.81 -7.73
N ILE A 131 7.25 9.14 -7.04
CA ILE A 131 6.49 9.68 -5.93
C ILE A 131 6.77 8.79 -4.71
N TYR A 132 7.17 9.40 -3.62
CA TYR A 132 7.36 8.75 -2.33
C TYR A 132 6.42 9.36 -1.30
N ALA A 133 5.72 8.52 -0.56
CA ALA A 133 4.76 8.97 0.45
C ALA A 133 4.69 7.98 1.62
N ALA A 134 4.34 8.49 2.80
CA ALA A 134 3.97 7.71 3.96
C ALA A 134 2.53 8.03 4.38
N LEU A 135 1.80 7.01 4.76
CA LEU A 135 0.43 7.12 5.25
C LEU A 135 0.36 6.56 6.67
N GLY A 136 0.05 7.42 7.64
CA GLY A 136 -0.51 7.03 8.93
C GLY A 136 -2.01 6.78 8.78
N LEU A 137 -2.51 5.64 9.26
CA LEU A 137 -3.93 5.29 9.15
C LEU A 137 -4.38 4.51 10.38
N ASP A 138 -5.37 5.06 11.08
CA ASP A 138 -6.08 4.38 12.15
C ASP A 138 -7.37 3.75 11.59
N PHE A 139 -7.46 2.42 11.65
CA PHE A 139 -8.62 1.67 11.16
C PHE A 139 -9.82 1.70 12.10
N ASP A 140 -9.66 2.09 13.36
CA ASP A 140 -10.76 2.19 14.33
C ASP A 140 -11.38 3.58 14.32
N THR A 141 -10.57 4.66 14.30
CA THR A 141 -11.06 6.06 14.29
C THR A 141 -11.32 6.59 12.89
N ALA A 142 -10.75 5.94 11.88
CA ALA A 142 -10.70 6.40 10.48
C ALA A 142 -9.86 7.69 10.27
N GLU A 143 -9.05 8.06 11.24
CA GLU A 143 -8.11 9.16 11.09
C GLU A 143 -6.96 8.75 10.20
N SER A 144 -6.50 9.67 9.36
CA SER A 144 -5.39 9.42 8.44
C SER A 144 -4.58 10.68 8.20
N ASP A 145 -3.28 10.48 8.08
CA ASP A 145 -2.32 11.52 7.71
C ASP A 145 -1.44 11.00 6.57
N LEU A 146 -1.39 11.75 5.46
CA LEU A 146 -0.64 11.41 4.26
C LEU A 146 0.43 12.46 4.02
N VAL A 147 1.68 12.08 4.24
CA VAL A 147 2.85 12.91 3.94
C VAL A 147 3.47 12.45 2.63
N GLN A 148 3.78 13.39 1.74
CA GLN A 148 4.36 13.10 0.43
C GLN A 148 5.59 13.97 0.17
N ALA A 149 6.68 13.35 -0.28
CA ALA A 149 7.83 14.06 -0.80
C ALA A 149 7.49 14.80 -2.10
N LEU A 150 8.26 15.82 -2.44
CA LEU A 150 8.13 16.47 -3.73
C LEU A 150 8.40 15.44 -4.84
N PRO A 151 7.48 15.28 -5.81
CA PRO A 151 7.69 14.35 -6.90
C PRO A 151 8.92 14.73 -7.73
N VAL A 152 9.75 13.73 -8.06
CA VAL A 152 10.92 13.94 -8.92
C VAL A 152 10.62 13.42 -10.31
N ASN A 153 10.64 14.34 -11.29
CA ASN A 153 10.49 14.04 -12.70
C ASN A 153 11.87 14.05 -13.37
N PHE A 154 12.16 13.05 -14.21
CA PHE A 154 13.43 12.93 -14.92
C PHE A 154 13.25 12.33 -16.31
N ALA A 155 14.20 12.63 -17.22
CA ALA A 155 14.25 12.05 -18.55
C ALA A 155 14.66 10.56 -18.50
N LEU A 156 14.08 9.78 -19.41
CA LEU A 156 14.44 8.36 -19.60
C LEU A 156 15.61 8.21 -20.56
N ASP A 157 16.75 8.79 -20.20
CA ASP A 157 17.99 8.82 -20.96
C ASP A 157 19.08 7.95 -20.32
N ASN A 158 20.29 7.99 -20.90
CA ASN A 158 21.47 7.23 -20.42
C ASN A 158 22.38 8.05 -19.50
N VAL A 159 21.92 9.19 -18.98
CA VAL A 159 22.70 10.00 -18.05
C VAL A 159 22.58 9.41 -16.65
N PRO A 160 23.68 9.00 -16.01
CA PRO A 160 23.66 8.55 -14.62
C PRO A 160 23.24 9.69 -13.69
N GLN A 161 22.39 9.36 -12.74
CA GLN A 161 21.92 10.30 -11.72
C GLN A 161 21.72 9.62 -10.38
N GLU A 162 21.58 10.40 -9.33
CA GLU A 162 21.14 9.96 -8.02
C GLU A 162 19.71 10.43 -7.79
N LEU A 163 18.92 9.55 -7.23
CA LEU A 163 17.56 9.87 -6.80
C LEU A 163 17.52 9.83 -5.28
N SER A 164 17.12 10.93 -4.68
CA SER A 164 16.93 11.03 -3.24
C SER A 164 15.63 11.80 -2.94
N LEU A 165 14.77 11.18 -2.13
CA LEU A 165 13.52 11.77 -1.65
C LEU A 165 13.47 11.64 -0.13
N SER A 166 12.97 12.69 0.53
CA SER A 166 12.74 12.68 1.97
C SER A 166 11.32 13.16 2.28
N LEU A 167 10.73 12.58 3.31
CA LEU A 167 9.46 13.01 3.88
C LEU A 167 9.73 13.95 5.04
N ASP A 168 8.91 14.98 5.16
CA ASP A 168 8.84 15.81 6.37
C ASP A 168 7.88 15.11 7.35
N LEU A 169 8.44 14.16 8.11
CA LEU A 169 7.68 13.42 9.09
C LEU A 169 7.52 14.25 10.36
N PRO A 170 6.34 14.21 11.01
CA PRO A 170 6.16 14.87 12.30
C PRO A 170 7.11 14.26 13.34
N ASP A 171 7.64 15.12 14.22
CA ASP A 171 8.43 14.67 15.37
C ASP A 171 7.59 13.70 16.22
N THR A 172 8.12 12.52 16.51
CA THR A 172 7.47 11.48 17.33
C THR A 172 7.75 11.68 18.81
#